data_79b3948e6fc627c8c05a0d40bbc3f252
#
_entry.id   79b3948e6fc627c8c05a0d40bbc3f252
#
_cell.length_a   1.000
_cell.length_b   1.000
_cell.length_c   1.000
_cell.angle_alpha   90.00
_cell.angle_beta   90.00
_cell.angle_gamma   90.00
#
_symmetry.space_group_name_H-M   'P 1'
#
loop_
_entity.id
_entity.type
_entity.pdbx_description
1 polymer ?
#
loop_
_entity_poly.entity_id
_entity_poly.type
_entity_poly.pdbx_seq_one_letter_code
_entity_poly.pdbx_strand_id
1 'polypeptide(L)'
;IYYSFKILIMFSYIVPFLFLILVVVFIHEYGHYYFARKYGVGVTDFSIGFGKELFGWNDKHGTRWKICAIPLGGYVKFFGDRN
;
A
#
# COMPACT_ATOMS: atom_id res chain seq x y z
N ILE A 1 -24.59 0.31 -25.90
CA ILE A 1 -25.05 1.28 -24.88
C ILE A 1 -25.28 0.57 -23.54
N TYR A 2 -25.94 -0.57 -23.57
CA TYR A 2 -26.21 -1.32 -22.34
C TYR A 2 -24.93 -1.73 -21.62
N TYR A 3 -23.96 -2.25 -22.36
CA TYR A 3 -22.69 -2.69 -21.76
C TYR A 3 -21.89 -1.52 -21.24
N SER A 4 -21.87 -0.40 -21.97
CA SER A 4 -21.15 0.79 -21.54
C SER A 4 -21.74 1.35 -20.23
N PHE A 5 -23.07 1.34 -20.12
CA PHE A 5 -23.74 1.80 -18.91
C PHE A 5 -23.43 0.90 -17.72
N LYS A 6 -23.44 -0.43 -17.97
CA LYS A 6 -23.14 -1.41 -16.93
C LYS A 6 -21.70 -1.27 -16.43
N ILE A 7 -20.76 -1.10 -17.36
CA ILE A 7 -19.35 -0.89 -17.00
C ILE A 7 -19.20 0.38 -16.18
N LEU A 8 -19.88 1.45 -16.55
CA LEU A 8 -19.82 2.71 -15.82
C LEU A 8 -20.33 2.55 -14.39
N ILE A 9 -21.43 1.80 -14.20
CA ILE A 9 -21.93 1.51 -12.87
C ILE A 9 -20.92 0.71 -12.07
N MET A 10 -20.31 -0.30 -12.67
CA MET A 10 -19.30 -1.11 -11.99
C MET A 10 -18.13 -0.25 -11.50
N PHE A 11 -17.60 0.63 -12.34
CA PHE A 11 -16.54 1.54 -11.95
C PHE A 11 -16.97 2.49 -10.85
N SER A 12 -18.24 2.91 -10.84
CA SER A 12 -18.77 3.79 -9.81
C SER A 12 -18.72 3.18 -8.42
N TYR A 13 -18.77 1.86 -8.32
CA TYR A 13 -18.66 1.16 -7.04
C TYR A 13 -17.25 0.68 -6.74
N ILE A 14 -16.56 0.18 -7.76
CA ILE A 14 -15.24 -0.42 -7.58
C ILE A 14 -14.20 0.63 -7.24
N VAL A 15 -14.20 1.76 -7.92
CA VAL A 15 -13.19 2.79 -7.70
C VAL A 15 -13.24 3.36 -6.27
N PRO A 16 -14.40 3.75 -5.74
CA PRO A 16 -14.47 4.20 -4.35
C PRO A 16 -14.10 3.09 -3.35
N PHE A 17 -14.47 1.86 -3.65
CA PHE A 17 -14.14 0.73 -2.78
C PHE A 17 -12.64 0.50 -2.72
N LEU A 18 -11.96 0.53 -3.86
CA LEU A 18 -10.51 0.39 -3.90
C LEU A 18 -9.81 1.56 -3.19
N PHE A 19 -10.33 2.76 -3.36
CA PHE A 19 -9.80 3.92 -2.67
C PHE A 19 -9.89 3.75 -1.16
N LEU A 20 -11.04 3.28 -0.69
CA LEU A 20 -11.24 3.03 0.73
C LEU A 20 -10.25 1.99 1.26
N ILE A 21 -10.07 0.89 0.52
CA ILE A 21 -9.11 -0.15 0.89
C ILE A 21 -7.70 0.43 0.98
N LEU A 22 -7.30 1.24 0.01
CA LEU A 22 -5.97 1.84 0.01
C LEU A 22 -5.76 2.75 1.21
N VAL A 23 -6.78 3.53 1.57
CA VAL A 23 -6.70 4.41 2.75
C VAL A 23 -6.56 3.59 4.02
N VAL A 24 -7.37 2.55 4.17
CA VAL A 24 -7.33 1.70 5.36
C VAL A 24 -5.99 0.97 5.46
N VAL A 25 -5.51 0.42 4.35
CA VAL A 25 -4.22 -0.26 4.32
C VAL A 25 -3.10 0.70 4.67
N PHE A 26 -3.12 1.90 4.12
CA PHE A 26 -2.10 2.91 4.40
C PHE A 26 -2.07 3.26 5.89
N ILE A 27 -3.23 3.51 6.48
CA ILE A 27 -3.30 3.87 7.91
C ILE A 27 -2.78 2.71 8.76
N HIS A 28 -3.17 1.49 8.44
CA HIS A 28 -2.75 0.31 9.18
C HIS A 28 -1.24 0.12 9.12
N GLU A 29 -0.68 0.18 7.91
CA GLU A 29 0.75 -0.03 7.71
C GLU A 29 1.56 1.15 8.24
N TYR A 30 1.04 2.36 8.13
CA TYR A 30 1.71 3.53 8.68
C TYR A 30 1.81 3.45 10.20
N GLY A 31 0.80 2.87 10.85
CA GLY A 31 0.87 2.62 12.29
C GLY A 31 2.07 1.77 12.65
N HIS A 32 2.29 0.67 11.93
CA HIS A 32 3.47 -0.17 12.16
C HIS A 32 4.77 0.58 11.90
N TYR A 33 4.82 1.35 10.82
CA TYR A 33 5.98 2.17 10.48
C TYR A 33 6.28 3.19 11.58
N TYR A 34 5.25 3.87 12.05
CA TYR A 34 5.40 4.90 13.08
C TYR A 34 5.96 4.30 14.37
N PHE A 35 5.39 3.19 14.81
CA PHE A 35 5.87 2.55 16.04
C PHE A 35 7.30 2.03 15.89
N ALA A 36 7.63 1.46 14.74
CA ALA A 36 9.00 1.01 14.50
C ALA A 36 9.99 2.16 14.61
N ARG A 37 9.67 3.29 13.98
CA ARG A 37 10.52 4.46 14.02
C ARG A 37 10.64 5.01 15.44
N LYS A 38 9.53 5.02 16.16
CA LYS A 38 9.50 5.54 17.53
C LYS A 38 10.41 4.75 18.46
N TYR A 39 10.48 3.44 18.27
CA TYR A 39 11.29 2.56 19.12
C TYR A 39 12.67 2.27 18.54
N GLY A 40 13.06 2.96 17.49
CA GLY A 40 14.39 2.84 16.93
C GLY A 40 14.60 1.65 16.02
N VAL A 41 13.54 0.98 15.61
CA VAL A 41 13.62 -0.14 14.67
C VAL A 41 13.67 0.42 13.25
N GLY A 42 14.70 0.02 12.49
CA GLY A 42 14.81 0.44 11.09
C GLY A 42 13.76 -0.23 10.21
N VAL A 43 13.21 0.53 9.28
CA VAL A 43 12.24 0.03 8.30
C VAL A 43 12.89 0.04 6.94
N THR A 44 12.94 -1.13 6.29
CA THR A 44 13.56 -1.25 4.97
C THR A 44 12.57 -1.07 3.84
N ASP A 45 11.33 -1.51 4.02
CA ASP A 45 10.30 -1.44 2.99
C ASP A 45 8.97 -1.06 3.58
N PHE A 46 8.23 -0.21 2.87
CA PHE A 46 6.85 0.13 3.16
C PHE A 46 6.08 -0.06 1.85
N SER A 47 5.17 -1.01 1.81
CA SER A 47 4.45 -1.34 0.58
C SER A 47 2.95 -1.20 0.77
N ILE A 48 2.30 -0.54 -0.18
CA ILE A 48 0.86 -0.53 -0.34
C ILE A 48 0.55 -1.45 -1.49
N GLY A 49 -0.15 -2.54 -1.20
CA GLY A 49 -0.45 -3.56 -2.17
C GLY A 49 0.62 -4.65 -2.25
N PHE A 50 0.38 -5.62 -3.08
CA PHE A 50 1.25 -6.78 -3.30
C PHE A 50 1.58 -6.91 -4.77
N GLY A 51 2.53 -7.78 -5.07
CA GLY A 51 2.89 -8.13 -6.42
C GLY A 51 3.87 -7.16 -7.03
N LYS A 52 3.68 -6.89 -8.31
CA LYS A 52 4.62 -6.06 -9.06
C LYS A 52 4.60 -4.61 -8.58
N GLU A 53 5.78 -4.07 -8.30
CA GLU A 53 5.92 -2.67 -7.96
C GLU A 53 5.62 -1.80 -9.17
N LEU A 54 4.62 -0.93 -9.04
CA LEU A 54 4.25 0.01 -10.09
C LEU A 54 4.94 1.34 -9.90
N PHE A 55 5.13 1.73 -8.67
CA PHE A 55 5.70 3.01 -8.31
C PHE A 55 6.50 2.85 -7.03
N GLY A 56 7.61 3.55 -6.92
CA GLY A 56 8.39 3.46 -5.70
C GLY A 56 9.47 4.51 -5.62
N TRP A 57 9.91 4.78 -4.41
CA TRP A 57 11.01 5.71 -4.14
C TRP A 57 11.66 5.36 -2.81
N ASN A 58 12.87 5.86 -2.62
CA ASN A 58 13.59 5.71 -1.36
C ASN A 58 13.52 7.03 -0.60
N ASP A 59 13.27 6.95 0.70
CA ASP A 59 13.30 8.15 1.51
C ASP A 59 14.70 8.34 2.12
N LYS A 60 14.86 9.42 2.86
CA LYS A 60 16.16 9.75 3.45
C LYS A 60 16.50 8.87 4.66
N HIS A 61 15.56 8.06 5.11
CA HIS A 61 15.77 7.15 6.23
C HIS A 61 16.12 5.74 5.78
N GLY A 62 16.28 5.53 4.48
CA GLY A 62 16.61 4.22 3.94
C GLY A 62 15.41 3.30 3.73
N THR A 63 14.20 3.83 3.80
CA THR A 63 12.99 3.05 3.58
C THR A 63 12.56 3.14 2.14
N ARG A 64 12.31 1.99 1.51
CA ARG A 64 11.76 1.90 0.16
C ARG A 64 10.24 1.96 0.22
N TRP A 65 9.65 3.01 -0.27
CA TRP A 65 8.21 3.16 -0.37
C TRP A 65 7.74 2.63 -1.71
N LYS A 66 6.74 1.78 -1.71
CA LYS A 66 6.26 1.11 -2.92
C LYS A 66 4.74 1.17 -3.02
N ILE A 67 4.25 1.28 -4.24
CA ILE A 67 2.84 1.07 -4.56
C ILE A 67 2.81 -0.06 -5.57
N CYS A 68 2.13 -1.15 -5.21
CA CYS A 68 2.13 -2.38 -6.01
C CYS A 68 0.79 -2.57 -6.71
N ALA A 69 0.75 -3.53 -7.62
CA ALA A 69 -0.37 -3.69 -8.56
C ALA A 69 -1.66 -4.18 -7.90
N ILE A 70 -1.56 -5.00 -6.86
CA ILE A 70 -2.72 -5.62 -6.23
C ILE A 70 -3.03 -4.87 -4.93
N PRO A 71 -4.06 -4.01 -4.89
CA PRO A 71 -4.30 -3.12 -3.76
C PRO A 71 -5.15 -3.78 -2.65
N LEU A 72 -4.88 -5.03 -2.32
CA LEU A 72 -5.66 -5.76 -1.34
C LEU A 72 -4.96 -5.93 0.00
N GLY A 73 -3.93 -5.14 0.24
CA GLY A 73 -3.19 -5.19 1.48
C GLY A 73 -1.89 -4.44 1.36
N GLY A 74 -0.96 -4.73 2.24
CA GLY A 74 0.34 -4.10 2.22
C GLY A 74 1.24 -4.77 3.23
N TYR A 75 2.46 -4.24 3.38
CA TYR A 75 3.38 -4.76 4.38
C TYR A 75 4.44 -3.72 4.74
N VAL A 76 5.04 -3.95 5.89
CA VAL A 76 6.20 -3.19 6.34
C VAL A 76 7.28 -4.19 6.70
N LYS A 77 8.47 -4.03 6.14
CA LYS A 77 9.62 -4.86 6.49
C LYS A 77 10.55 -4.09 7.38
N PHE A 78 11.03 -4.74 8.42
CA PHE A 78 11.95 -4.15 9.36
C PHE A 78 13.37 -4.56 9.05
N PHE A 79 14.33 -3.72 9.42
CA PHE A 79 15.72 -4.02 9.25
C PHE A 79 16.08 -5.29 10.02
N GLY A 80 16.76 -6.21 9.36
CA GLY A 80 17.12 -7.49 9.96
C GLY A 80 16.03 -8.55 9.90
N ASP A 81 14.87 -8.23 9.37
CA ASP A 81 13.78 -9.19 9.20
C ASP A 81 14.15 -10.18 8.11
N ARG A 82 13.96 -11.47 8.39
CA ARG A 82 14.25 -12.54 7.43
C ARG A 82 13.01 -13.38 7.20
N ASN A 83 12.77 -13.68 5.96
CA ASN A 83 11.63 -14.51 5.58
C ASN A 83 12.02 -15.98 5.54
#